data_7d7f12e3f8071e64f98ad8cdaa7c723a
#
_entry.id   7d7f12e3f8071e64f98ad8cdaa7c723a
#
_cell.length_a   1.000
_cell.length_b   1.000
_cell.length_c   1.000
_cell.angle_alpha   90.00
_cell.angle_beta   90.00
_cell.angle_gamma   90.00
#
_symmetry.space_group_name_H-M   'P 1'
#
loop_
_entity.id
_entity.type
_entity.pdbx_description
1 polymer ?
#
loop_
_entity_poly.entity_id
_entity_poly.type
_entity_poly.pdbx_seq_one_letter_code
_entity_poly.pdbx_strand_id
1 'polypeptide(L)'
;MKRSMWGSAVVAVLALIVSCSQPLSTREKSTLVGGGLGAATGAIIGAAVGNPGAGAAIGGALGAGTGALVGDRFQKRDNELEESQRQVSEQEQELARNRQLLEELKKQNLEARETDRGVVVNLPDVLFEFGKASLTGDARSKIRTISDVLNEQAQGRRVSVEGHTDSIGSESTNQQLSERRAASVATALEDTGVSSRRISTKGFGERYPVAPNNHSDGTDNPAGRSKNRRVEVIIENK
;
A
#
# COMPACT_ATOMS: atom_id res chain seq x y z
N MET A 1 66.92 -27.57 33.04
CA MET A 1 65.61 -27.98 32.50
C MET A 1 64.60 -26.90 32.86
N LYS A 2 64.35 -25.97 31.87
CA LYS A 2 63.30 -24.94 32.00
C LYS A 2 62.24 -25.24 30.93
N ARG A 3 61.14 -25.84 31.32
CA ARG A 3 59.99 -26.15 30.43
C ARG A 3 59.06 -24.92 30.39
N SER A 4 58.73 -24.53 29.16
CA SER A 4 57.98 -23.41 28.69
C SER A 4 56.55 -23.33 29.28
N MET A 5 56.23 -22.21 29.98
CA MET A 5 54.87 -21.83 30.44
C MET A 5 54.10 -20.96 29.43
N TRP A 6 54.36 -21.14 28.16
CA TRP A 6 53.71 -20.28 27.12
C TRP A 6 52.54 -20.93 26.37
N GLY A 7 52.25 -22.19 26.70
CA GLY A 7 51.17 -22.93 26.00
C GLY A 7 49.76 -22.73 26.54
N SER A 8 49.58 -22.22 27.77
CA SER A 8 48.28 -22.21 28.45
C SER A 8 47.48 -20.92 28.33
N ALA A 9 48.09 -19.83 27.90
CA ALA A 9 47.41 -18.53 27.78
C ALA A 9 46.67 -18.34 26.45
N VAL A 10 47.00 -19.07 25.39
CA VAL A 10 46.41 -18.95 24.05
C VAL A 10 45.10 -19.72 23.95
N VAL A 11 44.93 -20.80 24.70
CA VAL A 11 43.73 -21.66 24.63
C VAL A 11 42.53 -21.06 25.40
N ALA A 12 42.76 -20.20 26.38
CA ALA A 12 41.70 -19.60 27.19
C ALA A 12 40.92 -18.44 26.45
N VAL A 13 41.50 -17.84 25.41
CA VAL A 13 40.88 -16.74 24.68
C VAL A 13 39.94 -17.24 23.55
N LEU A 14 40.12 -18.51 23.10
CA LEU A 14 39.26 -19.07 22.04
C LEU A 14 37.95 -19.71 22.54
N ALA A 15 37.78 -19.88 23.84
CA ALA A 15 36.61 -20.57 24.41
C ALA A 15 35.43 -19.67 24.75
N LEU A 16 35.53 -18.34 24.57
CA LEU A 16 34.47 -17.38 24.90
C LEU A 16 33.62 -16.91 23.69
N ILE A 17 33.83 -17.48 22.49
CA ILE A 17 33.15 -17.00 21.28
C ILE A 17 31.96 -17.88 20.83
N VAL A 18 31.64 -18.94 21.58
CA VAL A 18 30.57 -19.89 21.17
C VAL A 18 29.41 -19.90 22.17
N SER A 19 28.78 -18.76 22.43
CA SER A 19 27.49 -18.77 23.12
C SER A 19 26.61 -17.57 22.80
N CYS A 20 26.47 -17.21 21.52
CA CYS A 20 25.36 -16.38 21.05
C CYS A 20 24.88 -16.91 19.72
N SER A 21 23.79 -17.69 19.76
CA SER A 21 23.13 -18.27 18.58
C SER A 21 22.27 -17.25 17.81
N GLN A 22 22.42 -15.96 18.05
CA GLN A 22 21.74 -14.91 17.28
C GLN A 22 22.73 -14.26 16.30
N PRO A 23 22.33 -14.00 15.04
CA PRO A 23 23.16 -13.28 14.11
C PRO A 23 23.41 -11.85 14.61
N LEU A 24 24.69 -11.45 14.69
CA LEU A 24 25.08 -10.10 15.07
C LEU A 24 24.45 -9.06 14.16
N SER A 25 23.91 -7.99 14.73
CA SER A 25 23.39 -6.85 13.98
C SER A 25 24.51 -6.15 13.18
N THR A 26 24.14 -5.39 12.17
CA THR A 26 25.10 -4.61 11.36
C THR A 26 25.92 -3.68 12.20
N ARG A 27 25.32 -3.08 13.26
CA ARG A 27 26.00 -2.24 14.23
C ARG A 27 27.05 -3.00 15.01
N GLU A 28 26.73 -4.18 15.54
CA GLU A 28 27.67 -5.02 16.29
C GLU A 28 28.82 -5.51 15.42
N LYS A 29 28.55 -5.90 14.18
CA LYS A 29 29.59 -6.27 13.21
C LYS A 29 30.53 -5.10 12.93
N SER A 30 29.99 -3.90 12.68
CA SER A 30 30.79 -2.69 12.38
C SER A 30 31.62 -2.26 13.60
N THR A 31 31.07 -2.41 14.82
CA THR A 31 31.80 -2.11 16.07
C THR A 31 32.96 -3.08 16.29
N LEU A 32 32.73 -4.39 16.04
CA LEU A 32 33.80 -5.39 16.19
C LEU A 32 34.90 -5.22 15.15
N VAL A 33 34.55 -4.94 13.89
CA VAL A 33 35.53 -4.70 12.81
C VAL A 33 36.29 -3.40 13.05
N GLY A 34 35.60 -2.31 13.40
CA GLY A 34 36.22 -1.01 13.69
C GLY A 34 37.13 -1.07 14.91
N GLY A 35 36.69 -1.73 15.99
CA GLY A 35 37.48 -1.93 17.20
C GLY A 35 38.72 -2.80 16.98
N GLY A 36 38.58 -3.89 16.24
CA GLY A 36 39.69 -4.78 15.90
C GLY A 36 40.74 -4.11 15.02
N LEU A 37 40.34 -3.43 13.97
CA LEU A 37 41.26 -2.70 13.09
C LEU A 37 41.93 -1.52 13.82
N GLY A 38 41.16 -0.76 14.62
CA GLY A 38 41.70 0.34 15.43
C GLY A 38 42.72 -0.12 16.45
N ALA A 39 42.45 -1.24 17.16
CA ALA A 39 43.39 -1.82 18.14
C ALA A 39 44.69 -2.30 17.45
N ALA A 40 44.61 -2.97 16.31
CA ALA A 40 45.77 -3.40 15.55
C ALA A 40 46.64 -2.23 15.07
N THR A 41 46.02 -1.18 14.50
CA THR A 41 46.74 0.01 14.06
C THR A 41 47.35 0.78 15.24
N GLY A 42 46.56 0.95 16.30
CA GLY A 42 47.05 1.61 17.52
C GLY A 42 48.21 0.86 18.19
N ALA A 43 48.21 -0.49 18.22
CA ALA A 43 49.30 -1.30 18.74
C ALA A 43 50.62 -1.09 17.95
N ILE A 44 50.53 -0.99 16.61
CA ILE A 44 51.69 -0.75 15.73
C ILE A 44 52.30 0.63 16.03
N ILE A 45 51.47 1.66 16.13
CA ILE A 45 51.92 3.05 16.47
C ILE A 45 52.43 3.08 17.91
N GLY A 46 51.77 2.45 18.88
CA GLY A 46 52.18 2.37 20.27
C GLY A 46 53.50 1.64 20.45
N ALA A 47 53.78 0.60 19.66
CA ALA A 47 55.04 -0.10 19.64
C ALA A 47 56.22 0.80 19.20
N ALA A 48 56.00 1.68 18.23
CA ALA A 48 56.99 2.67 17.78
C ALA A 48 57.31 3.71 18.88
N VAL A 49 56.42 3.94 19.84
CA VAL A 49 56.58 4.89 20.96
C VAL A 49 56.89 4.18 22.30
N GLY A 50 57.11 2.86 22.26
CA GLY A 50 57.50 2.07 23.43
C GLY A 50 56.32 1.58 24.32
N ASN A 51 55.08 1.82 23.91
CA ASN A 51 53.90 1.39 24.70
C ASN A 51 52.77 0.80 23.84
N PRO A 52 52.93 -0.42 23.29
CA PRO A 52 51.97 -1.04 22.37
C PRO A 52 50.60 -1.31 23.00
N GLY A 53 50.54 -1.56 24.33
CA GLY A 53 49.29 -1.81 25.03
C GLY A 53 48.42 -0.58 25.14
N ALA A 54 48.99 0.58 25.43
CA ALA A 54 48.27 1.83 25.50
C ALA A 54 47.77 2.26 24.07
N GLY A 55 48.62 2.07 23.04
CA GLY A 55 48.24 2.35 21.66
C GLY A 55 47.07 1.46 21.19
N ALA A 56 47.10 0.17 21.50
CA ALA A 56 46.02 -0.75 21.20
C ALA A 56 44.69 -0.40 21.89
N ALA A 57 44.75 0.00 23.17
CA ALA A 57 43.58 0.40 23.94
C ALA A 57 42.92 1.67 23.38
N ILE A 58 43.71 2.68 23.09
CA ILE A 58 43.20 3.93 22.49
C ILE A 58 42.67 3.72 21.07
N GLY A 59 43.43 3.00 20.23
CA GLY A 59 43.01 2.71 18.85
C GLY A 59 41.75 1.83 18.78
N GLY A 60 41.65 0.85 19.72
CA GLY A 60 40.47 0.01 19.83
C GLY A 60 39.22 0.78 20.26
N ALA A 61 39.35 1.68 21.25
CA ALA A 61 38.24 2.49 21.73
C ALA A 61 37.75 3.48 20.66
N LEU A 62 38.66 4.15 19.96
CA LEU A 62 38.33 5.06 18.87
C LEU A 62 37.74 4.31 17.66
N GLY A 63 38.32 3.18 17.31
CA GLY A 63 37.82 2.34 16.20
C GLY A 63 36.43 1.75 16.46
N ALA A 64 36.19 1.29 17.70
CA ALA A 64 34.86 0.80 18.09
C ALA A 64 33.82 1.92 18.09
N GLY A 65 34.15 3.11 18.59
CA GLY A 65 33.25 4.27 18.59
C GLY A 65 32.87 4.71 17.19
N THR A 66 33.86 4.85 16.29
CA THR A 66 33.57 5.21 14.89
C THR A 66 32.83 4.11 14.14
N GLY A 67 33.19 2.84 14.38
CA GLY A 67 32.49 1.69 13.81
C GLY A 67 31.01 1.64 14.20
N ALA A 68 30.70 1.95 15.48
CA ALA A 68 29.33 2.00 15.96
C ALA A 68 28.51 3.09 15.29
N LEU A 69 29.08 4.31 15.16
CA LEU A 69 28.40 5.44 14.52
C LEU A 69 28.15 5.21 13.02
N VAL A 70 29.08 4.55 12.34
CA VAL A 70 28.93 4.17 10.93
C VAL A 70 27.91 3.04 10.81
N GLY A 71 27.96 2.02 11.69
CA GLY A 71 27.01 0.92 11.73
C GLY A 71 25.57 1.37 11.93
N ASP A 72 25.31 2.34 12.81
CA ASP A 72 23.96 2.90 13.01
C ASP A 72 23.39 3.55 11.73
N ARG A 73 24.24 4.24 10.95
CA ARG A 73 23.80 4.84 9.69
C ARG A 73 23.50 3.79 8.63
N PHE A 74 24.29 2.73 8.54
CA PHE A 74 24.04 1.63 7.62
C PHE A 74 22.77 0.87 8.01
N GLN A 75 22.61 0.54 9.28
CA GLN A 75 21.41 -0.16 9.76
C GLN A 75 20.13 0.66 9.55
N LYS A 76 20.19 1.98 9.73
CA LYS A 76 19.05 2.87 9.45
C LYS A 76 18.71 2.88 7.98
N ARG A 77 19.71 2.95 7.10
CA ARG A 77 19.51 2.89 5.63
C ARG A 77 18.99 1.53 5.17
N ASP A 78 19.49 0.44 5.76
CA ASP A 78 19.02 -0.91 5.45
C ASP A 78 17.54 -1.07 5.85
N ASN A 79 17.14 -0.57 7.02
CA ASN A 79 15.74 -0.59 7.46
C ASN A 79 14.84 0.28 6.55
N GLU A 80 15.29 1.48 6.17
CA GLU A 80 14.56 2.36 5.22
C GLU A 80 14.41 1.68 3.84
N LEU A 81 15.44 0.98 3.39
CA LEU A 81 15.39 0.23 2.13
C LEU A 81 14.44 -0.97 2.21
N GLU A 82 14.48 -1.73 3.31
CA GLU A 82 13.55 -2.84 3.52
C GLU A 82 12.10 -2.36 3.61
N GLU A 83 11.82 -1.26 4.31
CA GLU A 83 10.48 -0.65 4.35
C GLU A 83 10.03 -0.21 2.96
N SER A 84 10.90 0.45 2.20
CA SER A 84 10.60 0.86 0.83
C SER A 84 10.32 -0.33 -0.08
N GLN A 85 11.10 -1.40 0.03
CA GLN A 85 10.87 -2.64 -0.73
C GLN A 85 9.57 -3.33 -0.35
N ARG A 86 9.19 -3.34 0.94
CA ARG A 86 7.89 -3.86 1.39
C ARG A 86 6.74 -3.05 0.81
N GLN A 87 6.81 -1.72 0.87
CA GLN A 87 5.78 -0.84 0.30
C GLN A 87 5.62 -1.05 -1.21
N VAL A 88 6.72 -1.15 -1.95
CA VAL A 88 6.68 -1.46 -3.40
C VAL A 88 6.03 -2.81 -3.65
N SER A 89 6.42 -3.84 -2.89
CA SER A 89 5.85 -5.19 -3.03
C SER A 89 4.33 -5.21 -2.71
N GLU A 90 3.88 -4.50 -1.70
CA GLU A 90 2.46 -4.38 -1.34
C GLU A 90 1.67 -3.66 -2.44
N GLN A 91 2.21 -2.57 -3.00
CA GLN A 91 1.60 -1.86 -4.12
C GLN A 91 1.51 -2.72 -5.38
N GLU A 92 2.57 -3.46 -5.72
CA GLU A 92 2.56 -4.39 -6.86
C GLU A 92 1.52 -5.49 -6.70
N GLN A 93 1.38 -6.04 -5.50
CA GLN A 93 0.36 -7.03 -5.20
C GLN A 93 -1.05 -6.45 -5.30
N GLU A 94 -1.27 -5.21 -4.84
CA GLU A 94 -2.57 -4.55 -4.94
C GLU A 94 -2.92 -4.27 -6.39
N LEU A 95 -1.98 -3.78 -7.19
CA LEU A 95 -2.16 -3.59 -8.64
C LEU A 95 -2.48 -4.91 -9.36
N ALA A 96 -1.80 -6.00 -8.99
CA ALA A 96 -2.07 -7.32 -9.56
C ALA A 96 -3.51 -7.79 -9.22
N ARG A 97 -3.94 -7.62 -7.97
CA ARG A 97 -5.32 -7.91 -7.54
C ARG A 97 -6.36 -7.05 -8.27
N ASN A 98 -6.08 -5.76 -8.44
CA ASN A 98 -6.98 -4.86 -9.19
C ASN A 98 -7.12 -5.27 -10.65
N ARG A 99 -6.01 -5.66 -11.29
CA ARG A 99 -6.04 -6.15 -12.68
C ARG A 99 -6.87 -7.43 -12.83
N GLN A 100 -6.71 -8.38 -11.91
CA GLN A 100 -7.51 -9.61 -11.92
C GLN A 100 -9.01 -9.30 -11.75
N LEU A 101 -9.33 -8.43 -10.81
CA LEU A 101 -10.70 -7.98 -10.56
C LEU A 101 -11.29 -7.27 -11.77
N LEU A 102 -10.52 -6.37 -12.40
CA LEU A 102 -10.90 -5.65 -13.60
C LEU A 102 -11.18 -6.59 -14.78
N GLU A 103 -10.32 -7.58 -15.00
CA GLU A 103 -10.49 -8.59 -16.04
C GLU A 103 -11.76 -9.43 -15.82
N GLU A 104 -12.02 -9.83 -14.57
CA GLU A 104 -13.22 -10.59 -14.25
C GLU A 104 -14.50 -9.77 -14.50
N LEU A 105 -14.54 -8.53 -14.02
CA LEU A 105 -15.67 -7.63 -14.27
C LEU A 105 -15.92 -7.41 -15.76
N LYS A 106 -14.86 -7.23 -16.56
CA LYS A 106 -14.97 -7.09 -18.02
C LYS A 106 -15.46 -8.37 -18.71
N LYS A 107 -15.02 -9.56 -18.28
CA LYS A 107 -15.55 -10.83 -18.80
C LYS A 107 -17.06 -10.96 -18.58
N GLN A 108 -17.56 -10.38 -17.51
CA GLN A 108 -18.98 -10.34 -17.18
C GLN A 108 -19.75 -9.19 -17.92
N ASN A 109 -19.14 -8.56 -18.93
CA ASN A 109 -19.69 -7.42 -19.69
C ASN A 109 -20.05 -6.20 -18.81
N LEU A 110 -19.29 -5.99 -17.74
CA LEU A 110 -19.39 -4.81 -16.89
C LEU A 110 -18.38 -3.75 -17.35
N GLU A 111 -18.83 -2.49 -17.42
CA GLU A 111 -17.95 -1.37 -17.71
C GLU A 111 -17.15 -1.02 -16.46
N ALA A 112 -15.89 -1.44 -16.43
CA ALA A 112 -15.01 -1.23 -15.29
C ALA A 112 -13.68 -0.60 -15.71
N ARG A 113 -13.12 0.23 -14.82
CA ARG A 113 -11.81 0.88 -14.97
C ARG A 113 -11.05 0.91 -13.66
N GLU A 114 -9.73 0.95 -13.73
CA GLU A 114 -8.85 1.15 -12.58
C GLU A 114 -8.66 2.66 -12.31
N THR A 115 -8.58 3.01 -11.04
CA THR A 115 -8.30 4.37 -10.53
C THR A 115 -7.40 4.28 -9.30
N ASP A 116 -6.87 5.42 -8.84
CA ASP A 116 -6.08 5.51 -7.62
C ASP A 116 -6.86 5.05 -6.37
N ARG A 117 -8.20 5.11 -6.40
CA ARG A 117 -9.07 4.64 -5.32
C ARG A 117 -9.35 3.14 -5.34
N GLY A 118 -9.12 2.48 -6.47
CA GLY A 118 -9.42 1.08 -6.70
C GLY A 118 -10.12 0.84 -8.04
N VAL A 119 -10.91 -0.22 -8.13
CA VAL A 119 -11.65 -0.58 -9.35
C VAL A 119 -13.05 0.01 -9.32
N VAL A 120 -13.38 0.80 -10.33
CA VAL A 120 -14.69 1.46 -10.50
C VAL A 120 -15.51 0.72 -11.53
N VAL A 121 -16.72 0.29 -11.15
CA VAL A 121 -17.74 -0.25 -12.07
C VAL A 121 -18.77 0.83 -12.34
N ASN A 122 -19.00 1.14 -13.61
CA ASN A 122 -19.95 2.15 -14.04
C ASN A 122 -21.33 1.52 -14.30
N LEU A 123 -22.36 2.05 -13.67
CA LEU A 123 -23.77 1.71 -13.90
C LEU A 123 -24.48 2.90 -14.54
N PRO A 124 -24.70 2.86 -15.87
CA PRO A 124 -25.33 3.97 -16.60
C PRO A 124 -26.82 4.13 -16.26
N ASP A 125 -27.36 5.31 -16.53
CA ASP A 125 -28.75 5.72 -16.26
C ASP A 125 -29.82 4.77 -16.84
N VAL A 126 -29.53 4.11 -17.95
CA VAL A 126 -30.44 3.12 -18.57
C VAL A 126 -30.80 1.95 -17.64
N LEU A 127 -30.02 1.73 -16.58
CA LEU A 127 -30.28 0.73 -15.56
C LEU A 127 -31.30 1.17 -14.50
N PHE A 128 -31.79 2.40 -14.57
CA PHE A 128 -32.86 2.93 -13.73
C PHE A 128 -34.11 3.20 -14.57
N GLU A 129 -35.27 3.14 -13.94
CA GLU A 129 -36.49 3.64 -14.57
C GLU A 129 -36.37 5.16 -14.80
N PHE A 130 -36.90 5.63 -15.93
CA PHE A 130 -36.76 7.03 -16.35
C PHE A 130 -37.12 8.02 -15.24
N GLY A 131 -36.21 8.91 -14.90
CA GLY A 131 -36.37 9.93 -13.85
C GLY A 131 -36.47 9.39 -12.42
N LYS A 132 -36.33 8.09 -12.19
CA LYS A 132 -36.47 7.44 -10.90
C LYS A 132 -35.14 6.89 -10.35
N ALA A 133 -35.20 6.39 -9.14
CA ALA A 133 -34.14 5.62 -8.49
C ALA A 133 -34.43 4.10 -8.48
N SER A 134 -35.58 3.68 -9.01
CA SER A 134 -35.95 2.26 -9.11
C SER A 134 -35.06 1.56 -10.14
N LEU A 135 -34.49 0.41 -9.75
CA LEU A 135 -33.62 -0.41 -10.59
C LEU A 135 -34.45 -1.25 -11.57
N THR A 136 -34.00 -1.33 -12.83
CA THR A 136 -34.54 -2.26 -13.82
C THR A 136 -34.15 -3.70 -13.51
N GLY A 137 -34.75 -4.67 -14.19
CA GLY A 137 -34.37 -6.09 -14.10
C GLY A 137 -32.92 -6.34 -14.52
N ASP A 138 -32.47 -5.66 -15.59
CA ASP A 138 -31.07 -5.72 -16.07
C ASP A 138 -30.08 -5.17 -15.02
N ALA A 139 -30.45 -4.05 -14.38
CA ALA A 139 -29.65 -3.49 -13.30
C ALA A 139 -29.47 -4.50 -12.15
N ARG A 140 -30.54 -5.15 -11.72
CA ARG A 140 -30.48 -6.15 -10.64
C ARG A 140 -29.60 -7.35 -11.01
N SER A 141 -29.65 -7.78 -12.28
CA SER A 141 -28.78 -8.84 -12.78
C SER A 141 -27.30 -8.43 -12.74
N LYS A 142 -26.97 -7.23 -13.23
CA LYS A 142 -25.59 -6.70 -13.18
C LYS A 142 -25.09 -6.51 -11.76
N ILE A 143 -25.93 -6.01 -10.85
CA ILE A 143 -25.58 -5.85 -9.42
C ILE A 143 -25.30 -7.21 -8.78
N ARG A 144 -26.07 -8.25 -9.10
CA ARG A 144 -25.81 -9.61 -8.63
C ARG A 144 -24.44 -10.10 -9.08
N THR A 145 -24.12 -9.93 -10.36
CA THR A 145 -22.76 -10.26 -10.88
C THR A 145 -21.66 -9.50 -10.16
N ILE A 146 -21.86 -8.20 -9.90
CA ILE A 146 -20.90 -7.42 -9.09
C ILE A 146 -20.76 -8.00 -7.68
N SER A 147 -21.86 -8.38 -7.04
CA SER A 147 -21.86 -8.97 -5.70
C SER A 147 -21.12 -10.31 -5.65
N ASP A 148 -21.30 -11.16 -6.66
CA ASP A 148 -20.59 -12.43 -6.78
C ASP A 148 -19.07 -12.19 -6.84
N VAL A 149 -18.61 -11.27 -7.71
CA VAL A 149 -17.20 -10.89 -7.82
C VAL A 149 -16.67 -10.28 -6.50
N LEU A 150 -17.46 -9.41 -5.84
CA LEU A 150 -17.10 -8.83 -4.55
C LEU A 150 -16.92 -9.87 -3.43
N ASN A 151 -17.75 -10.90 -3.42
CA ASN A 151 -17.73 -11.95 -2.42
C ASN A 151 -16.65 -13.01 -2.70
N GLU A 152 -16.30 -13.25 -3.96
CA GLU A 152 -15.29 -14.23 -4.34
C GLU A 152 -13.87 -13.65 -4.36
N GLN A 153 -13.69 -12.44 -4.94
CA GLN A 153 -12.36 -11.93 -5.25
C GLN A 153 -11.96 -10.67 -4.46
N ALA A 154 -12.93 -9.98 -3.86
CA ALA A 154 -12.69 -8.73 -3.15
C ALA A 154 -13.14 -8.77 -1.68
N GLN A 155 -13.05 -9.93 -1.02
CA GLN A 155 -13.45 -10.08 0.38
C GLN A 155 -12.71 -9.09 1.29
N GLY A 156 -13.47 -8.41 2.15
CA GLY A 156 -12.94 -7.46 3.12
C GLY A 156 -12.58 -6.08 2.55
N ARG A 157 -12.69 -5.85 1.23
CA ARG A 157 -12.54 -4.49 0.65
C ARG A 157 -13.81 -3.69 0.88
N ARG A 158 -13.65 -2.38 1.11
CA ARG A 158 -14.78 -1.45 1.18
C ARG A 158 -15.32 -1.17 -0.21
N VAL A 159 -16.60 -0.82 -0.27
CA VAL A 159 -17.32 -0.49 -1.49
C VAL A 159 -17.97 0.87 -1.31
N SER A 160 -17.59 1.84 -2.13
CA SER A 160 -18.23 3.15 -2.21
C SER A 160 -19.20 3.18 -3.38
N VAL A 161 -20.46 3.55 -3.13
CA VAL A 161 -21.49 3.69 -4.16
C VAL A 161 -21.80 5.17 -4.35
N GLU A 162 -21.46 5.71 -5.52
CA GLU A 162 -21.50 7.13 -5.80
C GLU A 162 -22.48 7.45 -6.93
N GLY A 163 -23.50 8.26 -6.63
CA GLY A 163 -24.52 8.67 -7.60
C GLY A 163 -24.21 10.03 -8.23
N HIS A 164 -24.44 10.12 -9.54
CA HIS A 164 -24.23 11.35 -10.34
C HIS A 164 -25.43 11.62 -11.25
N THR A 165 -25.64 12.90 -11.57
CA THR A 165 -26.63 13.35 -12.55
C THR A 165 -25.96 14.18 -13.64
N ASP A 166 -26.72 14.51 -14.68
CA ASP A 166 -26.37 15.62 -15.58
C ASP A 166 -26.80 16.97 -14.96
N SER A 167 -26.65 18.04 -15.71
CA SER A 167 -26.96 19.41 -15.31
C SER A 167 -28.42 19.83 -15.52
N ILE A 168 -29.32 18.91 -15.86
CA ILE A 168 -30.72 19.23 -16.04
C ILE A 168 -31.48 19.16 -14.71
N GLY A 169 -32.15 20.24 -14.36
CA GLY A 169 -32.90 20.37 -13.09
C GLY A 169 -32.22 21.30 -12.09
N SER A 170 -32.76 21.36 -10.88
CA SER A 170 -32.12 22.12 -9.79
C SER A 170 -31.04 21.28 -9.12
N GLU A 171 -30.02 21.95 -8.59
CA GLU A 171 -28.94 21.29 -7.82
C GLU A 171 -29.50 20.44 -6.68
N SER A 172 -30.52 20.94 -5.97
CA SER A 172 -31.15 20.21 -4.87
C SER A 172 -31.87 18.94 -5.36
N THR A 173 -32.55 18.99 -6.51
CA THR A 173 -33.22 17.83 -7.10
C THR A 173 -32.20 16.80 -7.56
N ASN A 174 -31.12 17.25 -8.21
CA ASN A 174 -30.03 16.41 -8.67
C ASN A 174 -29.29 15.76 -7.52
N GLN A 175 -29.04 16.50 -6.43
CA GLN A 175 -28.44 15.96 -5.21
C GLN A 175 -29.29 14.82 -4.63
N GLN A 176 -30.58 15.05 -4.42
CA GLN A 176 -31.49 14.04 -3.88
C GLN A 176 -31.65 12.83 -4.81
N LEU A 177 -31.71 13.03 -6.13
CA LEU A 177 -31.83 11.92 -7.09
C LEU A 177 -30.59 11.05 -7.06
N SER A 178 -29.41 11.65 -7.05
CA SER A 178 -28.14 10.94 -6.98
C SER A 178 -27.99 10.14 -5.70
N GLU A 179 -28.38 10.69 -4.54
CA GLU A 179 -28.39 9.99 -3.25
C GLU A 179 -29.33 8.78 -3.28
N ARG A 180 -30.57 8.97 -3.76
CA ARG A 180 -31.54 7.85 -3.85
C ARG A 180 -31.06 6.75 -4.78
N ARG A 181 -30.44 7.09 -5.91
CA ARG A 181 -29.88 6.10 -6.85
C ARG A 181 -28.74 5.31 -6.22
N ALA A 182 -27.80 5.99 -5.54
CA ALA A 182 -26.72 5.33 -4.81
C ALA A 182 -27.27 4.39 -3.73
N ALA A 183 -28.27 4.82 -2.96
CA ALA A 183 -28.92 4.01 -1.95
C ALA A 183 -29.61 2.78 -2.54
N SER A 184 -30.30 2.90 -3.70
CA SER A 184 -30.96 1.77 -4.38
C SER A 184 -29.96 0.70 -4.82
N VAL A 185 -28.78 1.11 -5.32
CA VAL A 185 -27.71 0.18 -5.69
C VAL A 185 -27.11 -0.46 -4.44
N ALA A 186 -26.86 0.30 -3.38
CA ALA A 186 -26.34 -0.23 -2.12
C ALA A 186 -27.28 -1.29 -1.52
N THR A 187 -28.58 -1.01 -1.43
CA THR A 187 -29.59 -1.98 -0.98
C THR A 187 -29.57 -3.25 -1.83
N ALA A 188 -29.48 -3.13 -3.15
CA ALA A 188 -29.43 -4.29 -4.03
C ALA A 188 -28.13 -5.12 -3.86
N LEU A 189 -26.99 -4.50 -3.54
CA LEU A 189 -25.76 -5.19 -3.17
C LEU A 189 -25.90 -5.93 -1.83
N GLU A 190 -26.55 -5.30 -0.85
CA GLU A 190 -26.85 -5.92 0.44
C GLU A 190 -27.78 -7.12 0.29
N ASP A 191 -28.85 -7.00 -0.49
CA ASP A 191 -29.80 -8.07 -0.79
C ASP A 191 -29.16 -9.29 -1.48
N THR A 192 -28.02 -9.06 -2.13
CA THR A 192 -27.21 -10.10 -2.81
C THR A 192 -26.00 -10.58 -2.01
N GLY A 193 -25.93 -10.24 -0.71
CA GLY A 193 -24.98 -10.81 0.24
C GLY A 193 -23.71 -9.99 0.50
N VAL A 194 -23.60 -8.76 -0.02
CA VAL A 194 -22.51 -7.86 0.36
C VAL A 194 -22.81 -7.23 1.71
N SER A 195 -21.91 -7.41 2.69
CA SER A 195 -22.12 -6.85 4.04
C SER A 195 -22.29 -5.34 4.01
N SER A 196 -23.35 -4.82 4.66
CA SER A 196 -23.62 -3.38 4.80
C SER A 196 -22.47 -2.60 5.46
N ARG A 197 -21.67 -3.24 6.33
CA ARG A 197 -20.48 -2.64 6.95
C ARG A 197 -19.38 -2.30 5.94
N ARG A 198 -19.40 -2.91 4.77
CA ARG A 198 -18.46 -2.65 3.68
C ARG A 198 -18.93 -1.54 2.76
N ILE A 199 -20.23 -1.20 2.76
CA ILE A 199 -20.84 -0.31 1.80
C ILE A 199 -20.96 1.10 2.39
N SER A 200 -20.54 2.09 1.62
CA SER A 200 -20.81 3.51 1.86
C SER A 200 -21.52 4.10 0.64
N THR A 201 -22.44 5.05 0.87
CA THR A 201 -23.21 5.69 -0.21
C THR A 201 -23.01 7.19 -0.22
N LYS A 202 -22.93 7.79 -1.39
CA LYS A 202 -22.88 9.24 -1.54
C LYS A 202 -23.51 9.68 -2.85
N GLY A 203 -24.34 10.74 -2.80
CA GLY A 203 -24.80 11.44 -3.97
C GLY A 203 -23.95 12.69 -4.20
N PHE A 204 -23.61 12.94 -5.44
CA PHE A 204 -22.84 14.11 -5.86
C PHE A 204 -23.63 15.07 -6.74
N GLY A 205 -24.86 14.70 -7.14
CA GLY A 205 -25.61 15.49 -8.10
C GLY A 205 -24.82 15.68 -9.41
N GLU A 206 -24.81 16.90 -9.91
CA GLU A 206 -24.15 17.30 -11.17
C GLU A 206 -22.68 17.75 -10.99
N ARG A 207 -22.14 17.74 -9.77
CA ARG A 207 -20.85 18.39 -9.43
C ARG A 207 -19.60 17.75 -10.05
N TYR A 208 -19.69 16.49 -10.46
CA TYR A 208 -18.53 15.75 -11.01
C TYR A 208 -18.86 15.14 -12.37
N PRO A 209 -18.97 15.97 -13.42
CA PRO A 209 -19.23 15.48 -14.76
C PRO A 209 -17.98 14.77 -15.34
N VAL A 210 -18.20 13.66 -16.04
CA VAL A 210 -17.16 12.91 -16.79
C VAL A 210 -17.15 13.26 -18.27
N ALA A 211 -18.14 14.01 -18.74
CA ALA A 211 -18.23 14.56 -20.07
C ALA A 211 -18.89 15.94 -20.04
N PRO A 212 -18.63 16.82 -21.03
CA PRO A 212 -19.31 18.10 -21.11
C PRO A 212 -20.82 17.93 -21.26
N ASN A 213 -21.61 18.68 -20.46
CA ASN A 213 -23.07 18.72 -20.61
C ASN A 213 -23.51 19.51 -21.85
N ASN A 214 -22.68 20.46 -22.31
CA ASN A 214 -22.90 21.27 -23.50
C ASN A 214 -21.70 21.13 -24.44
N HIS A 215 -21.92 21.35 -25.74
CA HIS A 215 -20.87 21.51 -26.72
C HIS A 215 -20.12 22.83 -26.53
N SER A 216 -18.99 23.02 -27.21
CA SER A 216 -18.16 24.22 -27.11
C SER A 216 -18.86 25.50 -27.62
N ASP A 217 -19.88 25.35 -28.47
CA ASP A 217 -20.74 26.40 -28.99
C ASP A 217 -21.91 26.74 -28.03
N GLY A 218 -22.00 26.10 -26.89
CA GLY A 218 -23.06 26.28 -25.89
C GLY A 218 -24.32 25.44 -26.14
N THR A 219 -24.40 24.72 -27.23
CA THR A 219 -25.58 23.85 -27.52
C THR A 219 -25.59 22.62 -26.62
N ASP A 220 -26.76 22.04 -26.38
CA ASP A 220 -26.96 20.86 -25.56
C ASP A 220 -26.17 19.65 -26.08
N ASN A 221 -25.55 18.90 -25.18
CA ASN A 221 -24.81 17.66 -25.50
C ASN A 221 -25.47 16.45 -24.82
N PRO A 222 -26.51 15.85 -25.40
CA PRO A 222 -27.21 14.71 -24.83
C PRO A 222 -26.30 13.49 -24.59
N ALA A 223 -25.31 13.29 -25.45
CA ALA A 223 -24.35 12.18 -25.34
C ALA A 223 -23.43 12.38 -24.11
N GLY A 224 -22.96 13.60 -23.86
CA GLY A 224 -22.19 13.94 -22.66
C GLY A 224 -23.03 13.80 -21.40
N ARG A 225 -24.26 14.33 -21.41
CA ARG A 225 -25.19 14.19 -20.28
C ARG A 225 -25.51 12.73 -19.95
N SER A 226 -25.68 11.89 -20.95
CA SER A 226 -25.92 10.45 -20.73
C SER A 226 -24.77 9.78 -19.96
N LYS A 227 -23.51 10.16 -20.21
CA LYS A 227 -22.35 9.68 -19.48
C LYS A 227 -22.32 10.20 -18.03
N ASN A 228 -22.84 11.40 -17.81
CA ASN A 228 -22.87 12.00 -16.48
C ASN A 228 -23.91 11.36 -15.56
N ARG A 229 -25.06 10.93 -16.13
CA ARG A 229 -26.09 10.19 -15.38
C ARG A 229 -25.65 8.77 -15.16
N ARG A 230 -25.02 8.51 -14.01
CA ARG A 230 -24.45 7.21 -13.65
C ARG A 230 -24.43 6.97 -12.16
N VAL A 231 -24.25 5.71 -11.77
CA VAL A 231 -23.81 5.32 -10.44
C VAL A 231 -22.49 4.56 -10.57
N GLU A 232 -21.52 4.97 -9.81
CA GLU A 232 -20.22 4.30 -9.72
C GLU A 232 -20.17 3.39 -8.49
N VAL A 233 -19.83 2.13 -8.67
CA VAL A 233 -19.52 1.19 -7.58
C VAL A 233 -18.00 1.06 -7.53
N ILE A 234 -17.39 1.59 -6.48
CA ILE A 234 -15.94 1.67 -6.31
C ILE A 234 -15.50 0.61 -5.31
N ILE A 235 -14.72 -0.34 -5.77
CA ILE A 235 -14.09 -1.37 -4.93
C ILE A 235 -12.76 -0.81 -4.48
N GLU A 236 -12.73 -0.27 -3.25
CA GLU A 236 -11.59 0.49 -2.74
C GLU A 236 -10.34 -0.37 -2.58
N ASN A 237 -9.16 0.23 -2.75
CA ASN A 237 -7.89 -0.39 -2.40
C ASN A 237 -7.85 -0.74 -0.90
N LYS A 238 -7.02 -1.70 -0.53
CA LYS A 238 -6.79 -2.07 0.87
C LYS A 238 -5.83 -1.11 1.55
#